data_25a894c691b3de3eef21cabe8b263342
#
_entry.id   25a894c691b3de3eef21cabe8b263342
#
_cell.length_a   1.000
_cell.length_b   1.000
_cell.length_c   1.000
_cell.angle_alpha   90.00
_cell.angle_beta   90.00
_cell.angle_gamma   90.00
#
_symmetry.space_group_name_H-M   'P 1'
#
loop_
_entity.id
_entity.type
_entity.pdbx_description
1 polymer ?
#
loop_
_entity_poly.entity_id
_entity_poly.type
_entity_poly.pdbx_seq_one_letter_code
_entity_poly.pdbx_strand_id
1 'polypeptide(L)'
;MIRMALAFVLLAFPALAEIKIEPVTSPGGIKAWLVQDKGIPFTALEIQFRGGTSLDAPGKRGAINLMTALIEEGAGDLDSQGFAAARDALAAEFSFSSGTDSVGVSARFLTENQDQAVDLLRSALINPRFDSVAVERVRGQVIANLQSNEKDPGTLASDAFNRLAFGDHPYGSSGDGTIESVTALTRDDILAANKAALARDRIYVAAAGDISAADLGLLLDKLLGDLPKTGVPLPARADWALTGGITVQDFPNPQSTIYFGQAGITRDDPDFFAAYILNEILGGGRFTARLMTEVREKRGLTYGIGTYLVPMDKAEMIIGQFASANEKVGEAIQVVQDEWAKMATEGVTAEELAATKTYLTGSYPLRFDGNGQIAKVLVGMQMEDLPIDYAVTRNAQIDAVTLDDVKRLAARLLTPDALRFVVVGQPVGVVSTE
;
A
#
# COMPACT_ATOMS: atom_id res chain seq x y z
N MET A 1 -66.84 18.32 -13.58
CA MET A 1 -65.57 18.51 -14.34
C MET A 1 -64.44 18.45 -13.33
N ILE A 2 -63.83 17.28 -13.20
CA ILE A 2 -62.66 17.03 -12.29
C ILE A 2 -61.40 17.12 -13.16
N ARG A 3 -60.56 18.13 -12.85
CA ARG A 3 -59.24 18.29 -13.50
C ARG A 3 -58.23 17.38 -12.78
N MET A 4 -57.79 16.29 -13.43
CA MET A 4 -56.69 15.47 -13.03
C MET A 4 -55.39 16.24 -13.31
N ALA A 5 -54.67 16.66 -12.26
CA ALA A 5 -53.31 17.17 -12.35
C ALA A 5 -52.36 15.97 -12.36
N LEU A 6 -51.70 15.74 -13.50
CA LEU A 6 -50.63 14.75 -13.63
C LEU A 6 -49.35 15.37 -13.03
N ALA A 7 -48.95 14.92 -11.84
CA ALA A 7 -47.63 15.28 -11.25
C ALA A 7 -46.53 14.44 -11.93
N PHE A 8 -45.72 15.08 -12.77
CA PHE A 8 -44.46 14.52 -13.27
C PHE A 8 -43.43 14.51 -12.11
N VAL A 9 -43.20 13.35 -11.53
CA VAL A 9 -42.04 13.13 -10.65
C VAL A 9 -40.82 12.99 -11.54
N LEU A 10 -40.04 14.05 -11.67
CA LEU A 10 -38.69 14.00 -12.22
C LEU A 10 -37.82 13.20 -11.25
N LEU A 11 -37.58 11.93 -11.56
CA LEU A 11 -36.52 11.15 -10.95
C LEU A 11 -35.19 11.77 -11.38
N ALA A 12 -34.65 12.68 -10.58
CA ALA A 12 -33.27 13.09 -10.70
C ALA A 12 -32.39 11.91 -10.28
N PHE A 13 -31.93 11.15 -11.25
CA PHE A 13 -30.78 10.28 -11.03
C PHE A 13 -29.61 11.19 -10.66
N PRO A 14 -28.90 10.98 -9.54
CA PRO A 14 -27.65 11.67 -9.33
C PRO A 14 -26.72 11.25 -10.47
N ALA A 15 -26.45 12.15 -11.40
CA ALA A 15 -25.33 11.99 -12.31
C ALA A 15 -24.08 11.99 -11.41
N LEU A 16 -23.55 10.81 -11.13
CA LEU A 16 -22.19 10.69 -10.60
C LEU A 16 -21.33 11.44 -11.63
N ALA A 17 -20.73 12.55 -11.21
CA ALA A 17 -19.84 13.30 -12.08
C ALA A 17 -18.72 12.31 -12.48
N GLU A 18 -18.69 11.95 -13.74
CA GLU A 18 -17.66 11.09 -14.31
C GLU A 18 -16.32 11.81 -14.12
N ILE A 19 -15.41 11.18 -13.37
CA ILE A 19 -14.10 11.73 -13.11
C ILE A 19 -13.35 11.72 -14.43
N LYS A 20 -13.11 12.91 -14.99
CA LYS A 20 -12.37 13.06 -16.24
C LYS A 20 -10.88 13.08 -15.93
N ILE A 21 -10.21 11.99 -16.22
CA ILE A 21 -8.76 11.86 -16.10
C ILE A 21 -8.13 12.27 -17.43
N GLU A 22 -7.22 13.25 -17.39
CA GLU A 22 -6.48 13.75 -18.55
C GLU A 22 -5.03 13.26 -18.50
N PRO A 23 -4.54 12.54 -19.53
CA PRO A 23 -3.13 12.20 -19.61
C PRO A 23 -2.32 13.44 -20.02
N VAL A 24 -1.28 13.73 -19.26
CA VAL A 24 -0.37 14.84 -19.49
C VAL A 24 1.02 14.29 -19.81
N THR A 25 1.70 14.88 -20.77
CA THR A 25 3.12 14.63 -21.02
C THR A 25 3.83 15.99 -21.04
N SER A 26 4.81 16.15 -20.15
CA SER A 26 5.61 17.38 -20.11
C SER A 26 6.46 17.54 -21.36
N PRO A 27 6.94 18.74 -21.70
CA PRO A 27 7.92 18.96 -22.77
C PRO A 27 9.17 18.09 -22.63
N GLY A 28 9.62 17.80 -21.40
CA GLY A 28 10.75 16.91 -21.07
C GLY A 28 10.42 15.42 -21.08
N GLY A 29 9.16 15.03 -21.39
CA GLY A 29 8.73 13.66 -21.55
C GLY A 29 8.25 12.96 -20.26
N ILE A 30 8.05 13.68 -19.16
CA ILE A 30 7.49 13.13 -17.91
C ILE A 30 5.98 12.98 -18.09
N LYS A 31 5.46 11.79 -17.81
CA LYS A 31 4.03 11.46 -17.91
C LYS A 31 3.33 11.65 -16.57
N ALA A 32 2.10 12.15 -16.61
CA ALA A 32 1.24 12.29 -15.43
C ALA A 32 -0.23 12.11 -15.81
N TRP A 33 -1.07 11.83 -14.81
CA TRP A 33 -2.52 11.88 -14.92
C TRP A 33 -3.06 13.05 -14.12
N LEU A 34 -3.99 13.81 -14.70
CA LEU A 34 -4.57 15.01 -14.12
C LEU A 34 -6.09 14.87 -13.99
N VAL A 35 -6.61 15.25 -12.83
CA VAL A 35 -8.02 15.61 -12.65
C VAL A 35 -8.06 17.10 -12.33
N GLN A 36 -8.49 17.91 -13.29
CA GLN A 36 -8.60 19.36 -13.09
C GLN A 36 -9.86 19.70 -12.30
N ASP A 37 -9.67 20.37 -11.15
CA ASP A 37 -10.74 20.91 -10.32
C ASP A 37 -10.39 22.33 -9.88
N LYS A 38 -11.16 23.31 -10.35
CA LYS A 38 -10.97 24.74 -10.04
C LYS A 38 -11.82 25.20 -8.86
N GLY A 39 -12.54 24.29 -8.20
CA GLY A 39 -13.45 24.63 -7.10
C GLY A 39 -12.73 25.14 -5.85
N ILE A 40 -11.50 24.66 -5.63
CA ILE A 40 -10.67 25.05 -4.49
C ILE A 40 -9.26 25.38 -5.02
N PRO A 41 -8.68 26.56 -4.66
CA PRO A 41 -7.44 27.06 -5.23
C PRO A 41 -6.21 26.37 -4.64
N PHE A 42 -6.10 25.05 -4.80
CA PHE A 42 -4.92 24.27 -4.45
C PHE A 42 -4.73 23.09 -5.38
N THR A 43 -3.50 22.62 -5.47
CA THR A 43 -3.13 21.41 -6.20
C THR A 43 -2.62 20.35 -5.22
N ALA A 44 -3.11 19.12 -5.35
CA ALA A 44 -2.55 17.93 -4.77
C ALA A 44 -1.73 17.18 -5.82
N LEU A 45 -0.48 16.86 -5.51
CA LEU A 45 0.47 16.17 -6.37
C LEU A 45 0.98 14.93 -5.66
N GLU A 46 0.85 13.78 -6.30
CA GLU A 46 1.38 12.51 -5.84
C GLU A 46 2.41 11.98 -6.84
N ILE A 47 3.58 11.63 -6.34
CA ILE A 47 4.67 11.05 -7.12
C ILE A 47 5.08 9.74 -6.46
N GLN A 48 5.21 8.69 -7.27
CA GLN A 48 5.74 7.40 -6.82
C GLN A 48 6.95 7.05 -7.68
N PHE A 49 8.00 6.59 -7.01
CA PHE A 49 9.18 6.02 -7.63
C PHE A 49 9.17 4.52 -7.35
N ARG A 50 9.02 3.70 -8.39
CA ARG A 50 8.98 2.24 -8.24
C ARG A 50 10.31 1.71 -7.74
N GLY A 51 10.28 0.75 -6.78
CA GLY A 51 11.43 0.01 -6.26
C GLY A 51 11.61 0.12 -4.75
N GLY A 52 11.33 1.25 -4.11
CA GLY A 52 11.31 1.41 -2.66
C GLY A 52 12.51 0.84 -1.92
N THR A 53 12.30 0.34 -0.71
CA THR A 53 13.34 -0.25 0.13
C THR A 53 13.90 -1.57 -0.43
N SER A 54 13.24 -2.17 -1.43
CA SER A 54 13.80 -3.33 -2.13
C SER A 54 15.07 -3.01 -2.94
N LEU A 55 15.39 -1.73 -3.12
CA LEU A 55 16.59 -1.23 -3.80
C LEU A 55 17.77 -0.97 -2.84
N ASP A 56 17.62 -1.21 -1.55
CA ASP A 56 18.74 -1.06 -0.61
C ASP A 56 19.93 -1.90 -1.07
N ALA A 57 21.11 -1.29 -1.12
CA ALA A 57 22.33 -1.99 -1.50
C ALA A 57 22.66 -3.12 -0.48
N PRO A 58 23.32 -4.20 -0.90
CA PRO A 58 23.74 -5.25 0.01
C PRO A 58 24.48 -4.73 1.22
N GLY A 59 24.06 -5.12 2.43
CA GLY A 59 24.63 -4.67 3.68
C GLY A 59 24.21 -3.24 4.10
N LYS A 60 23.31 -2.58 3.36
CA LYS A 60 22.84 -1.21 3.64
C LYS A 60 21.33 -1.16 3.89
N ARG A 61 20.76 -2.24 4.42
CA ARG A 61 19.32 -2.33 4.69
C ARG A 61 18.86 -1.21 5.61
N GLY A 62 17.76 -0.52 5.23
CA GLY A 62 17.24 0.67 5.91
C GLY A 62 17.77 2.00 5.35
N ALA A 63 18.67 1.99 4.35
CA ALA A 63 19.23 3.21 3.78
C ALA A 63 18.17 4.07 3.09
N ILE A 64 17.26 3.47 2.32
CA ILE A 64 16.17 4.19 1.65
C ILE A 64 15.15 4.68 2.67
N ASN A 65 14.82 3.91 3.70
CA ASN A 65 13.94 4.36 4.76
C ASN A 65 14.53 5.59 5.49
N LEU A 66 15.78 5.52 5.92
CA LEU A 66 16.47 6.64 6.57
C LEU A 66 16.60 7.86 5.63
N MET A 67 16.94 7.64 4.36
CA MET A 67 17.01 8.68 3.33
C MET A 67 15.66 9.40 3.18
N THR A 68 14.58 8.65 3.08
CA THR A 68 13.23 9.19 2.91
C THR A 68 12.82 10.05 4.10
N ALA A 69 13.10 9.60 5.32
CA ALA A 69 12.85 10.37 6.55
C ALA A 69 13.71 11.64 6.68
N LEU A 70 14.76 11.77 5.86
CA LEU A 70 15.68 12.91 5.90
C LEU A 70 15.44 13.94 4.79
N ILE A 71 14.56 13.68 3.81
CA ILE A 71 14.41 14.57 2.65
C ILE A 71 14.01 15.99 3.05
N GLU A 72 13.14 16.16 4.05
CA GLU A 72 12.68 17.47 4.53
C GLU A 72 13.54 18.05 5.67
N GLU A 73 14.65 17.41 6.00
CA GLU A 73 15.55 17.84 7.08
C GLU A 73 16.63 18.83 6.62
N GLY A 74 16.29 19.61 5.60
CA GLY A 74 17.12 20.66 5.01
C GLY A 74 17.47 20.41 3.55
N ALA A 75 17.43 21.46 2.75
CA ALA A 75 17.70 21.43 1.31
C ALA A 75 18.32 22.72 0.82
N GLY A 76 19.27 22.63 -0.11
CA GLY A 76 20.00 23.79 -0.63
C GLY A 76 20.68 24.57 0.49
N ASP A 77 20.35 25.84 0.66
CA ASP A 77 20.89 26.71 1.70
C ASP A 77 20.11 26.65 3.02
N LEU A 78 18.95 25.98 3.05
CA LEU A 78 18.08 25.89 4.21
C LEU A 78 18.42 24.64 5.04
N ASP A 79 18.70 24.83 6.33
CA ASP A 79 18.75 23.75 7.29
C ASP A 79 17.33 23.24 7.62
N SER A 80 17.20 22.27 8.52
CA SER A 80 15.93 21.66 8.92
C SER A 80 14.88 22.69 9.38
N GLN A 81 15.30 23.66 10.21
CA GLN A 81 14.39 24.70 10.70
C GLN A 81 14.02 25.70 9.61
N GLY A 82 14.99 26.11 8.79
CA GLY A 82 14.77 27.00 7.67
C GLY A 82 13.84 26.39 6.62
N PHE A 83 14.01 25.09 6.32
CA PHE A 83 13.13 24.34 5.40
C PHE A 83 11.69 24.28 5.92
N ALA A 84 11.52 23.90 7.19
CA ALA A 84 10.19 23.83 7.82
C ALA A 84 9.50 25.21 7.82
N ALA A 85 10.22 26.28 8.20
CA ALA A 85 9.70 27.64 8.20
C ALA A 85 9.31 28.12 6.80
N ALA A 86 10.12 27.81 5.77
CA ALA A 86 9.80 28.14 4.38
C ALA A 86 8.54 27.39 3.88
N ARG A 87 8.41 26.10 4.18
CA ARG A 87 7.23 25.30 3.85
C ARG A 87 5.97 25.87 4.51
N ASP A 88 6.05 26.16 5.82
CA ASP A 88 4.92 26.67 6.59
C ASP A 88 4.49 28.08 6.11
N ALA A 89 5.43 28.95 5.74
CA ALA A 89 5.15 30.27 5.17
C ALA A 89 4.40 30.22 3.83
N LEU A 90 4.59 29.12 3.08
CA LEU A 90 3.89 28.86 1.82
C LEU A 90 2.53 28.15 2.01
N ALA A 91 2.16 27.82 3.24
CA ALA A 91 1.03 26.93 3.52
C ALA A 91 1.08 25.63 2.67
N ALA A 92 2.30 25.12 2.43
CA ALA A 92 2.53 23.89 1.70
C ALA A 92 2.64 22.71 2.65
N GLU A 93 2.17 21.55 2.20
CA GLU A 93 2.32 20.30 2.91
C GLU A 93 3.12 19.33 2.03
N PHE A 94 4.20 18.78 2.58
CA PHE A 94 4.98 17.73 1.94
C PHE A 94 5.03 16.51 2.85
N SER A 95 5.00 15.33 2.26
CA SER A 95 5.14 14.07 2.96
C SER A 95 5.93 13.10 2.09
N PHE A 96 6.86 12.40 2.72
CA PHE A 96 7.72 11.42 2.07
C PHE A 96 7.53 10.07 2.75
N SER A 97 7.43 9.02 1.96
CA SER A 97 7.22 7.66 2.47
C SER A 97 8.07 6.66 1.70
N SER A 98 8.48 5.60 2.38
CA SER A 98 9.14 4.46 1.76
C SER A 98 8.34 3.19 2.05
N GLY A 99 8.03 2.46 0.99
CA GLY A 99 7.49 1.11 1.05
C GLY A 99 8.48 0.13 0.44
N THR A 100 8.12 -1.14 0.41
CA THR A 100 8.97 -2.17 -0.19
C THR A 100 9.19 -1.91 -1.68
N ASP A 101 8.15 -1.54 -2.42
CA ASP A 101 8.15 -1.39 -3.88
C ASP A 101 8.07 0.05 -4.37
N SER A 102 8.04 1.04 -3.48
CA SER A 102 8.00 2.44 -3.89
C SER A 102 8.55 3.40 -2.85
N VAL A 103 9.05 4.55 -3.34
CA VAL A 103 9.22 5.78 -2.56
C VAL A 103 8.15 6.76 -3.01
N GLY A 104 7.37 7.28 -2.06
CA GLY A 104 6.28 8.20 -2.31
C GLY A 104 6.62 9.64 -1.91
N VAL A 105 6.16 10.60 -2.72
CA VAL A 105 6.17 12.03 -2.43
C VAL A 105 4.75 12.54 -2.62
N SER A 106 4.16 13.05 -1.55
CA SER A 106 2.86 13.72 -1.55
C SER A 106 3.08 15.20 -1.30
N ALA A 107 2.50 16.04 -2.13
CA ALA A 107 2.59 17.48 -1.97
C ALA A 107 1.22 18.12 -2.14
N ARG A 108 0.93 19.13 -1.31
CA ARG A 108 -0.23 20.00 -1.46
C ARG A 108 0.21 21.45 -1.30
N PHE A 109 -0.20 22.29 -2.22
CA PHE A 109 0.15 23.71 -2.22
C PHE A 109 -0.95 24.57 -2.84
N LEU A 110 -1.10 25.78 -2.32
CA LEU A 110 -2.03 26.78 -2.84
C LEU A 110 -1.62 27.23 -4.24
N THR A 111 -2.60 27.52 -5.10
CA THR A 111 -2.35 28.01 -6.48
C THR A 111 -1.48 29.26 -6.48
N GLU A 112 -1.69 30.20 -5.55
CA GLU A 112 -0.92 31.45 -5.44
C GLU A 112 0.54 31.24 -5.01
N ASN A 113 0.87 30.13 -4.33
CA ASN A 113 2.21 29.82 -3.84
C ASN A 113 2.89 28.70 -4.64
N GLN A 114 2.27 28.22 -5.72
CA GLN A 114 2.69 27.04 -6.48
C GLN A 114 4.16 27.07 -6.87
N ASP A 115 4.62 28.18 -7.49
CA ASP A 115 5.99 28.27 -7.99
C ASP A 115 7.04 28.14 -6.89
N GLN A 116 6.80 28.80 -5.75
CA GLN A 116 7.72 28.78 -4.61
C GLN A 116 7.69 27.44 -3.87
N ALA A 117 6.49 26.83 -3.74
CA ALA A 117 6.34 25.50 -3.15
C ALA A 117 7.03 24.42 -3.99
N VAL A 118 6.91 24.50 -5.32
CA VAL A 118 7.60 23.61 -6.27
C VAL A 118 9.12 23.80 -6.20
N ASP A 119 9.62 25.04 -6.10
CA ASP A 119 11.06 25.30 -5.93
C ASP A 119 11.59 24.71 -4.64
N LEU A 120 10.85 24.84 -3.54
CA LEU A 120 11.23 24.27 -2.25
C LEU A 120 11.23 22.73 -2.29
N LEU A 121 10.18 22.12 -2.86
CA LEU A 121 10.09 20.67 -3.02
C LEU A 121 11.21 20.14 -3.94
N ARG A 122 11.48 20.85 -5.04
CA ARG A 122 12.58 20.51 -5.95
C ARG A 122 13.92 20.51 -5.21
N SER A 123 14.17 21.55 -4.40
CA SER A 123 15.40 21.63 -3.61
C SER A 123 15.55 20.39 -2.69
N ALA A 124 14.46 19.96 -2.06
CA ALA A 124 14.46 18.77 -1.21
C ALA A 124 14.79 17.46 -1.96
N LEU A 125 14.27 17.29 -3.18
CA LEU A 125 14.50 16.08 -3.98
C LEU A 125 15.89 16.05 -4.65
N ILE A 126 16.39 17.21 -5.12
CA ILE A 126 17.60 17.31 -5.95
C ILE A 126 18.84 17.63 -5.10
N ASN A 127 18.69 18.49 -4.10
CA ASN A 127 19.80 19.01 -3.28
C ASN A 127 19.54 18.83 -1.78
N PRO A 128 19.18 17.60 -1.31
CA PRO A 128 19.01 17.36 0.11
C PRO A 128 20.37 17.53 0.82
N ARG A 129 20.36 18.18 1.99
CA ARG A 129 21.62 18.47 2.73
C ARG A 129 22.18 17.25 3.45
N PHE A 130 21.30 16.48 4.06
CA PHE A 130 21.71 15.38 4.94
C PHE A 130 22.82 15.81 5.92
N ASP A 131 22.56 16.90 6.63
CA ASP A 131 23.49 17.43 7.63
C ASP A 131 23.66 16.43 8.78
N SER A 132 24.88 16.33 9.31
CA SER A 132 25.21 15.32 10.31
C SER A 132 24.31 15.39 11.56
N VAL A 133 23.93 16.60 11.99
CA VAL A 133 23.03 16.78 13.13
C VAL A 133 21.63 16.22 12.84
N ALA A 134 21.09 16.49 11.66
CA ALA A 134 19.80 15.95 11.22
C ALA A 134 19.86 14.42 11.07
N VAL A 135 20.93 13.92 10.42
CA VAL A 135 21.16 12.47 10.24
C VAL A 135 21.18 11.74 11.58
N GLU A 136 21.95 12.22 12.55
CA GLU A 136 22.04 11.55 13.86
C GLU A 136 20.72 11.63 14.65
N ARG A 137 20.00 12.72 14.56
CA ARG A 137 18.68 12.86 15.20
C ARG A 137 17.65 11.91 14.61
N VAL A 138 17.52 11.87 13.27
CA VAL A 138 16.56 10.99 12.58
C VAL A 138 16.98 9.53 12.72
N ARG A 139 18.28 9.22 12.63
CA ARG A 139 18.81 7.88 12.94
C ARG A 139 18.38 7.41 14.34
N GLY A 140 18.51 8.28 15.34
CA GLY A 140 18.05 7.99 16.69
C GLY A 140 16.57 7.65 16.77
N GLN A 141 15.73 8.35 16.01
CA GLN A 141 14.29 8.06 15.91
C GLN A 141 14.03 6.69 15.24
N VAL A 142 14.71 6.41 14.12
CA VAL A 142 14.59 5.10 13.43
C VAL A 142 15.03 3.96 14.35
N ILE A 143 16.15 4.11 15.07
CA ILE A 143 16.62 3.11 16.03
C ILE A 143 15.61 2.91 17.17
N ALA A 144 15.01 3.98 17.69
CA ALA A 144 13.98 3.88 18.73
C ALA A 144 12.75 3.13 18.22
N ASN A 145 12.34 3.35 16.97
CA ASN A 145 11.25 2.60 16.34
C ASN A 145 11.62 1.11 16.18
N LEU A 146 12.83 0.81 15.72
CA LEU A 146 13.32 -0.57 15.62
C LEU A 146 13.32 -1.29 16.97
N GLN A 147 13.77 -0.61 18.04
CA GLN A 147 13.70 -1.15 19.41
C GLN A 147 12.26 -1.40 19.90
N SER A 148 11.32 -0.59 19.44
CA SER A 148 9.88 -0.82 19.70
C SER A 148 9.37 -2.02 18.93
N ASN A 149 9.76 -2.13 17.64
CA ASN A 149 9.36 -3.23 16.75
C ASN A 149 9.86 -4.59 17.25
N GLU A 150 11.04 -4.66 17.87
CA GLU A 150 11.56 -5.87 18.52
C GLU A 150 10.67 -6.37 19.69
N LYS A 151 9.77 -5.53 20.18
CA LYS A 151 8.84 -5.84 21.28
C LYS A 151 7.38 -5.90 20.81
N ASP A 152 7.14 -5.74 19.51
CA ASP A 152 5.80 -5.83 18.92
C ASP A 152 5.56 -7.22 18.31
N PRO A 153 4.63 -8.03 18.88
CA PRO A 153 4.38 -9.36 18.36
C PRO A 153 3.87 -9.41 16.93
N GLY A 154 3.21 -8.34 16.46
CA GLY A 154 2.70 -8.25 15.09
C GLY A 154 3.85 -8.09 14.10
N THR A 155 4.77 -7.17 14.38
CA THR A 155 5.98 -6.97 13.58
C THR A 155 6.84 -8.22 13.56
N LEU A 156 7.07 -8.86 14.73
CA LEU A 156 7.83 -10.10 14.81
C LEU A 156 7.21 -11.23 13.99
N ALA A 157 5.87 -11.34 14.00
CA ALA A 157 5.16 -12.37 13.24
C ALA A 157 5.25 -12.14 11.73
N SER A 158 5.05 -10.90 11.26
CA SER A 158 5.17 -10.56 9.85
C SER A 158 6.59 -10.69 9.33
N ASP A 159 7.60 -10.27 10.10
CA ASP A 159 9.02 -10.39 9.72
C ASP A 159 9.47 -11.86 9.64
N ALA A 160 9.04 -12.69 10.59
CA ALA A 160 9.30 -14.11 10.55
C ALA A 160 8.61 -14.80 9.36
N PHE A 161 7.36 -14.43 9.05
CA PHE A 161 6.66 -14.91 7.88
C PHE A 161 7.36 -14.53 6.58
N ASN A 162 7.71 -13.26 6.42
CA ASN A 162 8.39 -12.76 5.23
C ASN A 162 9.76 -13.42 5.02
N ARG A 163 10.51 -13.63 6.09
CA ARG A 163 11.80 -14.34 6.05
C ARG A 163 11.64 -15.78 5.58
N LEU A 164 10.63 -16.48 6.07
CA LEU A 164 10.31 -17.84 5.64
C LEU A 164 9.84 -17.89 4.18
N ALA A 165 9.06 -16.88 3.75
CA ALA A 165 8.50 -16.82 2.41
C ALA A 165 9.55 -16.49 1.34
N PHE A 166 10.46 -15.55 1.64
CA PHE A 166 11.31 -14.91 0.63
C PHE A 166 12.83 -15.07 0.87
N GLY A 167 13.24 -15.63 2.00
CA GLY A 167 14.66 -15.89 2.29
C GLY A 167 15.53 -14.65 2.15
N ASP A 168 16.56 -14.73 1.30
CA ASP A 168 17.54 -13.65 1.07
C ASP A 168 17.04 -12.56 0.09
N HIS A 169 15.88 -12.73 -0.53
CA HIS A 169 15.29 -11.68 -1.34
C HIS A 169 15.00 -10.44 -0.47
N PRO A 170 15.08 -9.19 -1.00
CA PRO A 170 14.77 -7.98 -0.22
C PRO A 170 13.42 -8.02 0.50
N TYR A 171 12.45 -8.78 0.02
CA TYR A 171 11.16 -8.97 0.68
C TYR A 171 11.22 -9.83 1.94
N GLY A 172 12.27 -10.61 2.12
CA GLY A 172 12.48 -11.45 3.31
C GLY A 172 12.98 -10.70 4.55
N SER A 173 13.22 -9.40 4.44
CA SER A 173 13.70 -8.57 5.56
C SER A 173 12.96 -7.24 5.64
N SER A 174 12.86 -6.66 6.84
CA SER A 174 12.25 -5.36 7.03
C SER A 174 12.94 -4.25 6.23
N GLY A 175 12.17 -3.40 5.55
CA GLY A 175 12.67 -2.22 4.85
C GLY A 175 13.23 -1.15 5.78
N ASP A 176 12.90 -1.20 7.07
CA ASP A 176 13.42 -0.30 8.09
C ASP A 176 14.87 -0.61 8.46
N GLY A 177 15.36 -1.78 8.06
CA GLY A 177 16.69 -2.29 8.42
C GLY A 177 16.71 -2.96 9.79
N THR A 178 17.93 -3.01 10.36
CA THR A 178 18.19 -3.45 11.73
C THR A 178 18.93 -2.35 12.50
N ILE A 179 18.94 -2.42 13.83
CA ILE A 179 19.70 -1.47 14.65
C ILE A 179 21.18 -1.41 14.20
N GLU A 180 21.77 -2.57 13.91
CA GLU A 180 23.13 -2.68 13.42
C GLU A 180 23.32 -2.02 12.05
N SER A 181 22.47 -2.37 11.05
CA SER A 181 22.59 -1.84 9.70
C SER A 181 22.38 -0.33 9.66
N VAL A 182 21.34 0.20 10.36
CA VAL A 182 21.04 1.63 10.41
C VAL A 182 22.13 2.43 11.16
N THR A 183 22.71 1.85 12.20
CA THR A 183 23.84 2.48 12.92
C THR A 183 25.08 2.61 12.02
N ALA A 184 25.32 1.64 11.15
CA ALA A 184 26.47 1.60 10.24
C ALA A 184 26.31 2.45 8.97
N LEU A 185 25.11 2.99 8.67
CA LEU A 185 24.90 3.84 7.51
C LEU A 185 25.69 5.14 7.61
N THR A 186 26.35 5.50 6.53
CA THR A 186 27.05 6.77 6.38
C THR A 186 26.23 7.78 5.59
N ARG A 187 26.61 9.05 5.60
CA ARG A 187 26.01 10.08 4.74
C ARG A 187 26.11 9.70 3.26
N ASP A 188 27.22 9.09 2.84
CA ASP A 188 27.41 8.66 1.46
C ASP A 188 26.45 7.52 1.07
N ASP A 189 26.14 6.60 2.00
CA ASP A 189 25.11 5.57 1.79
C ASP A 189 23.73 6.20 1.60
N ILE A 190 23.37 7.24 2.36
CA ILE A 190 22.12 7.97 2.25
C ILE A 190 22.04 8.70 0.91
N LEU A 191 23.12 9.35 0.46
CA LEU A 191 23.19 9.97 -0.87
C LEU A 191 23.10 8.94 -2.00
N ALA A 192 23.69 7.77 -1.85
CA ALA A 192 23.60 6.68 -2.80
C ALA A 192 22.16 6.15 -2.87
N ALA A 193 21.47 5.98 -1.74
CA ALA A 193 20.06 5.57 -1.67
C ALA A 193 19.14 6.58 -2.37
N ASN A 194 19.36 7.88 -2.17
CA ASN A 194 18.61 8.94 -2.87
C ASN A 194 18.73 8.79 -4.40
N LYS A 195 19.94 8.65 -4.93
CA LYS A 195 20.17 8.49 -6.37
C LYS A 195 19.66 7.14 -6.91
N ALA A 196 19.65 6.10 -6.09
CA ALA A 196 19.17 4.78 -6.47
C ALA A 196 17.64 4.76 -6.64
N ALA A 197 16.94 5.38 -5.70
CA ALA A 197 15.48 5.36 -5.63
C ALA A 197 14.82 6.45 -6.51
N LEU A 198 15.34 7.69 -6.45
CA LEU A 198 14.72 8.83 -7.13
C LEU A 198 15.27 8.99 -8.55
N ALA A 199 14.72 8.23 -9.50
CA ALA A 199 15.14 8.24 -10.90
C ALA A 199 13.95 8.35 -11.86
N ARG A 200 14.16 9.00 -13.02
CA ARG A 200 13.09 9.32 -13.99
C ARG A 200 12.54 8.12 -14.74
N ASP A 201 13.28 7.03 -14.84
CA ASP A 201 12.86 5.78 -15.51
C ASP A 201 11.78 4.99 -14.75
N ARG A 202 11.43 5.44 -13.55
CA ARG A 202 10.51 4.75 -12.65
C ARG A 202 9.49 5.64 -11.96
N ILE A 203 9.23 6.83 -12.53
CA ILE A 203 8.32 7.84 -11.97
C ILE A 203 6.89 7.59 -12.45
N TYR A 204 5.95 7.66 -11.53
CA TYR A 204 4.52 7.73 -11.75
C TYR A 204 3.99 8.98 -11.07
N VAL A 205 3.19 9.79 -11.78
CA VAL A 205 2.72 11.07 -11.26
C VAL A 205 1.22 11.21 -11.47
N ALA A 206 0.54 11.72 -10.46
CA ALA A 206 -0.83 12.18 -10.58
C ALA A 206 -1.02 13.52 -9.87
N ALA A 207 -1.87 14.34 -10.45
CA ALA A 207 -2.26 15.61 -9.87
C ALA A 207 -3.79 15.75 -9.89
N ALA A 208 -4.33 16.42 -8.86
CA ALA A 208 -5.72 16.83 -8.85
C ALA A 208 -5.83 18.23 -8.23
N GLY A 209 -6.67 19.11 -8.85
CA GLY A 209 -6.87 20.45 -8.33
C GLY A 209 -6.80 21.55 -9.37
N ASP A 210 -6.48 22.76 -8.89
CA ASP A 210 -6.48 23.98 -9.69
C ASP A 210 -5.14 24.15 -10.43
N ILE A 211 -4.92 23.30 -11.41
CA ILE A 211 -3.78 23.38 -12.33
C ILE A 211 -4.21 22.94 -13.73
N SER A 212 -3.73 23.62 -14.76
CA SER A 212 -3.97 23.19 -16.14
C SER A 212 -2.97 22.10 -16.58
N ALA A 213 -3.31 21.34 -17.62
CA ALA A 213 -2.41 20.34 -18.19
C ALA A 213 -1.09 20.95 -18.67
N ALA A 214 -1.14 22.16 -19.25
CA ALA A 214 0.05 22.87 -19.71
C ALA A 214 0.95 23.28 -18.53
N ASP A 215 0.37 23.88 -17.48
CA ASP A 215 1.10 24.29 -16.29
C ASP A 215 1.68 23.10 -15.54
N LEU A 216 0.91 22.00 -15.42
CA LEU A 216 1.40 20.74 -14.85
C LEU A 216 2.62 20.23 -15.64
N GLY A 217 2.58 20.24 -16.96
CA GLY A 217 3.72 19.83 -17.78
C GLY A 217 4.99 20.62 -17.46
N LEU A 218 4.89 21.95 -17.37
CA LEU A 218 6.03 22.82 -17.02
C LEU A 218 6.50 22.59 -15.58
N LEU A 219 5.56 22.42 -14.64
CA LEU A 219 5.85 22.09 -13.24
C LEU A 219 6.65 20.79 -13.13
N LEU A 220 6.25 19.76 -13.84
CA LEU A 220 6.93 18.45 -13.80
C LEU A 220 8.36 18.53 -14.31
N ASP A 221 8.61 19.23 -15.40
CA ASP A 221 9.97 19.43 -15.91
C ASP A 221 10.83 20.21 -14.92
N LYS A 222 10.28 21.27 -14.33
CA LYS A 222 10.94 22.04 -13.29
C LYS A 222 11.27 21.19 -12.06
N LEU A 223 10.32 20.39 -11.57
CA LEU A 223 10.45 19.62 -10.34
C LEU A 223 11.37 18.40 -10.48
N LEU A 224 11.22 17.64 -11.56
CA LEU A 224 11.78 16.30 -11.72
C LEU A 224 12.83 16.17 -12.83
N GLY A 225 12.99 17.21 -13.66
CA GLY A 225 13.84 17.15 -14.86
C GLY A 225 15.31 16.88 -14.57
N ASP A 226 15.82 17.30 -13.42
CA ASP A 226 17.22 17.15 -13.00
C ASP A 226 17.51 15.86 -12.23
N LEU A 227 16.48 15.04 -11.96
CA LEU A 227 16.70 13.71 -11.37
C LEU A 227 17.52 12.81 -12.30
N PRO A 228 18.26 11.81 -11.76
CA PRO A 228 18.94 10.81 -12.57
C PRO A 228 18.02 10.21 -13.63
N LYS A 229 18.53 10.03 -14.85
CA LYS A 229 17.73 9.43 -15.94
C LYS A 229 17.37 7.99 -15.66
N THR A 230 18.27 7.25 -14.99
CA THR A 230 18.14 5.82 -14.71
C THR A 230 18.61 5.56 -13.29
N GLY A 231 17.79 4.82 -12.53
CA GLY A 231 18.14 4.34 -11.21
C GLY A 231 18.85 2.97 -11.25
N VAL A 232 19.06 2.38 -10.07
CA VAL A 232 19.60 1.03 -9.98
C VAL A 232 18.56 0.01 -10.50
N PRO A 233 18.99 -1.17 -11.00
CA PRO A 233 18.06 -2.21 -11.45
C PRO A 233 17.08 -2.62 -10.36
N LEU A 234 15.82 -2.84 -10.73
CA LEU A 234 14.84 -3.45 -9.83
C LEU A 234 15.22 -4.90 -9.52
N PRO A 235 14.89 -5.44 -8.33
CA PRO A 235 15.14 -6.83 -7.99
C PRO A 235 14.41 -7.79 -8.96
N ALA A 236 14.92 -8.99 -9.10
CA ALA A 236 14.22 -10.07 -9.78
C ALA A 236 12.94 -10.45 -9.02
N ARG A 237 12.08 -11.29 -9.63
CA ARG A 237 10.97 -11.90 -8.88
C ARG A 237 11.50 -12.73 -7.72
N ALA A 238 10.83 -12.66 -6.59
CA ALA A 238 11.10 -13.52 -5.46
C ALA A 238 10.58 -14.93 -5.72
N ASP A 239 11.37 -15.93 -5.34
CA ASP A 239 10.91 -17.31 -5.28
C ASP A 239 10.10 -17.51 -3.99
N TRP A 240 8.92 -18.12 -4.10
CA TRP A 240 8.10 -18.44 -2.95
C TRP A 240 8.61 -19.74 -2.30
N ALA A 241 9.20 -19.63 -1.12
CA ALA A 241 9.82 -20.77 -0.43
C ALA A 241 8.93 -21.36 0.69
N LEU A 242 7.83 -20.65 1.06
CA LEU A 242 7.02 -21.01 2.21
C LEU A 242 6.20 -22.28 1.95
N THR A 243 6.30 -23.23 2.86
CA THR A 243 5.45 -24.42 2.94
C THR A 243 4.44 -24.27 4.07
N GLY A 244 3.36 -25.04 4.04
CA GLY A 244 2.34 -25.03 5.09
C GLY A 244 2.87 -25.44 6.47
N GLY A 245 2.06 -25.19 7.49
CA GLY A 245 2.37 -25.56 8.87
C GLY A 245 2.37 -24.40 9.86
N ILE A 246 2.94 -24.61 11.03
CA ILE A 246 2.96 -23.65 12.13
C ILE A 246 4.40 -23.38 12.55
N THR A 247 4.74 -22.12 12.77
CA THR A 247 6.00 -21.67 13.39
C THR A 247 5.63 -20.91 14.67
N VAL A 248 6.14 -21.32 15.82
CA VAL A 248 5.93 -20.65 17.09
C VAL A 248 7.21 -19.95 17.50
N GLN A 249 7.10 -18.67 17.77
CA GLN A 249 8.15 -17.86 18.40
C GLN A 249 7.70 -17.51 19.81
N ASP A 250 8.44 -17.97 20.81
CA ASP A 250 8.13 -17.67 22.21
C ASP A 250 8.20 -16.17 22.50
N PHE A 251 7.13 -15.64 23.05
CA PHE A 251 7.02 -14.24 23.44
C PHE A 251 6.07 -14.12 24.64
N PRO A 252 6.53 -13.56 25.77
CA PRO A 252 5.74 -13.50 27.00
C PRO A 252 4.65 -12.43 26.90
N ASN A 253 3.48 -12.81 26.37
CA ASN A 253 2.31 -11.96 26.24
C ASN A 253 1.03 -12.77 26.56
N PRO A 254 0.00 -12.18 27.20
CA PRO A 254 -1.28 -12.85 27.47
C PRO A 254 -2.02 -13.33 26.24
N GLN A 255 -1.75 -12.73 25.09
CA GLN A 255 -2.31 -13.10 23.79
C GLN A 255 -1.18 -13.43 22.82
N SER A 256 -1.37 -14.44 21.99
CA SER A 256 -0.52 -14.67 20.83
C SER A 256 -1.03 -13.86 19.65
N THR A 257 -0.10 -13.30 18.89
CA THR A 257 -0.37 -12.69 17.58
C THR A 257 -0.04 -13.67 16.48
N ILE A 258 -0.94 -13.85 15.56
CA ILE A 258 -0.85 -14.82 14.48
C ILE A 258 -0.85 -14.06 13.14
N TYR A 259 0.19 -14.29 12.35
CA TYR A 259 0.27 -13.89 10.95
C TYR A 259 0.27 -15.15 10.09
N PHE A 260 -0.59 -15.22 9.09
CA PHE A 260 -0.73 -16.45 8.30
C PHE A 260 -0.91 -16.10 6.82
N GLY A 261 -0.63 -17.08 5.96
CA GLY A 261 -0.84 -16.87 4.54
C GLY A 261 -0.26 -17.97 3.67
N GLN A 262 -0.39 -17.75 2.37
CA GLN A 262 0.10 -18.59 1.29
C GLN A 262 0.46 -17.73 0.07
N ALA A 263 0.98 -18.35 -1.00
CA ALA A 263 1.13 -17.70 -2.29
C ALA A 263 -0.22 -17.16 -2.80
N GLY A 264 -0.17 -15.98 -3.41
CA GLY A 264 -1.33 -15.25 -3.89
C GLY A 264 -1.53 -15.34 -5.40
N ILE A 265 -2.01 -14.24 -5.97
CA ILE A 265 -2.33 -14.09 -7.40
C ILE A 265 -1.81 -12.74 -7.88
N THR A 266 -1.24 -12.68 -9.08
CA THR A 266 -0.74 -11.43 -9.67
C THR A 266 -1.88 -10.47 -9.99
N ARG A 267 -1.57 -9.18 -10.04
CA ARG A 267 -2.56 -8.15 -10.33
C ARG A 267 -3.12 -8.24 -11.75
N ASP A 268 -2.33 -8.73 -12.69
CA ASP A 268 -2.68 -8.90 -14.11
C ASP A 268 -3.30 -10.27 -14.44
N ASP A 269 -3.46 -11.17 -13.44
CA ASP A 269 -4.17 -12.44 -13.67
C ASP A 269 -5.63 -12.16 -14.09
N PRO A 270 -6.13 -12.80 -15.14
CA PRO A 270 -7.51 -12.59 -15.59
C PRO A 270 -8.57 -12.93 -14.53
N ASP A 271 -8.25 -13.74 -13.54
CA ASP A 271 -9.11 -14.07 -12.42
C ASP A 271 -8.96 -13.13 -11.21
N PHE A 272 -8.20 -12.04 -11.32
CA PHE A 272 -7.92 -11.16 -10.18
C PHE A 272 -9.20 -10.62 -9.50
N PHE A 273 -10.23 -10.25 -10.26
CA PHE A 273 -11.49 -9.78 -9.66
C PHE A 273 -12.27 -10.89 -8.97
N ALA A 274 -12.20 -12.12 -9.47
CA ALA A 274 -12.75 -13.26 -8.76
C ALA A 274 -12.00 -13.51 -7.44
N ALA A 275 -10.67 -13.38 -7.44
CA ALA A 275 -9.84 -13.47 -6.22
C ALA A 275 -10.14 -12.34 -5.23
N TYR A 276 -10.34 -11.13 -5.73
CA TYR A 276 -10.68 -9.99 -4.90
C TYR A 276 -12.03 -10.18 -4.19
N ILE A 277 -13.06 -10.64 -4.92
CA ILE A 277 -14.36 -10.97 -4.36
C ILE A 277 -14.26 -12.13 -3.38
N LEU A 278 -13.52 -13.19 -3.73
CA LEU A 278 -13.27 -14.35 -2.87
C LEU A 278 -12.66 -13.93 -1.52
N ASN A 279 -11.60 -13.10 -1.58
CA ASN A 279 -10.95 -12.59 -0.37
C ASN A 279 -11.88 -11.73 0.48
N GLU A 280 -12.70 -10.86 -0.15
CA GLU A 280 -13.68 -10.03 0.58
C GLU A 280 -14.73 -10.87 1.31
N ILE A 281 -15.14 -12.01 0.75
CA ILE A 281 -16.08 -12.94 1.39
C ILE A 281 -15.39 -13.71 2.51
N LEU A 282 -14.15 -14.17 2.30
CA LEU A 282 -13.41 -14.97 3.26
C LEU A 282 -13.05 -14.17 4.50
N GLY A 283 -12.33 -13.07 4.34
CA GLY A 283 -11.75 -12.30 5.43
C GLY A 283 -11.57 -10.82 5.15
N GLY A 284 -12.23 -10.26 4.11
CA GLY A 284 -12.22 -8.81 3.87
C GLY A 284 -12.73 -8.03 5.08
N GLY A 285 -12.40 -6.73 5.17
CA GLY A 285 -12.57 -5.91 6.38
C GLY A 285 -13.98 -5.72 6.94
N ARG A 286 -14.96 -6.50 6.47
CA ARG A 286 -16.36 -6.43 6.92
C ARG A 286 -16.67 -7.44 8.03
N PHE A 287 -17.56 -7.05 8.95
CA PHE A 287 -18.07 -7.96 10.00
C PHE A 287 -18.81 -9.19 9.44
N THR A 288 -19.32 -9.11 8.22
CA THR A 288 -20.03 -10.20 7.52
C THR A 288 -19.09 -11.19 6.82
N ALA A 289 -17.79 -10.96 6.83
CA ALA A 289 -16.82 -11.92 6.27
C ALA A 289 -16.86 -13.25 7.05
N ARG A 290 -16.61 -14.38 6.37
CA ARG A 290 -16.73 -15.71 6.98
C ARG A 290 -15.84 -15.88 8.21
N LEU A 291 -14.55 -15.47 8.12
CA LEU A 291 -13.63 -15.58 9.26
C LEU A 291 -14.07 -14.70 10.43
N MET A 292 -14.60 -13.49 10.19
CA MET A 292 -15.16 -12.67 11.26
C MET A 292 -16.35 -13.34 11.94
N THR A 293 -17.23 -13.93 11.15
CA THR A 293 -18.41 -14.66 11.67
C THR A 293 -18.00 -15.90 12.45
N GLU A 294 -17.11 -16.73 11.89
CA GLU A 294 -16.78 -18.04 12.49
C GLU A 294 -15.83 -17.94 13.69
N VAL A 295 -14.77 -17.09 13.56
CA VAL A 295 -13.73 -17.00 14.60
C VAL A 295 -14.14 -16.03 15.72
N ARG A 296 -14.71 -14.88 15.35
CA ARG A 296 -15.06 -13.84 16.31
C ARG A 296 -16.49 -13.99 16.85
N GLU A 297 -17.52 -13.92 15.99
CA GLU A 297 -18.90 -13.81 16.46
C GLU A 297 -19.41 -15.09 17.11
N LYS A 298 -19.19 -16.24 16.46
CA LYS A 298 -19.72 -17.52 16.95
C LYS A 298 -18.91 -18.12 18.09
N ARG A 299 -17.59 -17.90 18.13
CA ARG A 299 -16.68 -18.60 19.05
C ARG A 299 -15.96 -17.68 20.03
N GLY A 300 -15.89 -16.37 19.77
CA GLY A 300 -15.19 -15.41 20.64
C GLY A 300 -13.71 -15.73 20.81
N LEU A 301 -13.05 -16.19 19.72
CA LEU A 301 -11.64 -16.58 19.73
C LEU A 301 -10.70 -15.39 19.47
N THR A 302 -11.21 -14.32 18.89
CA THR A 302 -10.46 -13.09 18.57
C THR A 302 -11.37 -11.86 18.66
N TYR A 303 -10.78 -10.70 18.76
CA TYR A 303 -11.48 -9.42 18.57
C TYR A 303 -11.62 -9.01 17.11
N GLY A 304 -10.76 -9.54 16.24
CA GLY A 304 -10.79 -9.26 14.81
C GLY A 304 -9.84 -10.17 14.05
N ILE A 305 -10.24 -10.54 12.84
CA ILE A 305 -9.45 -11.32 11.90
C ILE A 305 -9.73 -10.77 10.50
N GLY A 306 -8.69 -10.67 9.68
CA GLY A 306 -8.84 -10.24 8.30
C GLY A 306 -7.85 -10.91 7.38
N THR A 307 -8.18 -10.94 6.09
CA THR A 307 -7.29 -11.40 5.01
C THR A 307 -7.17 -10.35 3.92
N TYR A 308 -6.04 -10.37 3.22
CA TYR A 308 -5.69 -9.40 2.19
C TYR A 308 -5.03 -10.09 1.02
N LEU A 309 -5.39 -9.67 -0.20
CA LEU A 309 -4.57 -9.91 -1.38
C LEU A 309 -3.45 -8.87 -1.41
N VAL A 310 -2.22 -9.32 -1.53
CA VAL A 310 -1.03 -8.47 -1.58
C VAL A 310 -0.27 -8.75 -2.87
N PRO A 311 -0.66 -8.13 -4.00
CA PRO A 311 0.06 -8.22 -5.26
C PRO A 311 1.25 -7.25 -5.22
N MET A 312 2.41 -7.73 -4.80
CA MET A 312 3.64 -6.94 -4.82
C MET A 312 4.27 -6.94 -6.23
N ASP A 313 5.19 -6.02 -6.49
CA ASP A 313 5.87 -5.95 -7.80
C ASP A 313 6.61 -7.25 -8.16
N LYS A 314 7.15 -7.95 -7.16
CA LYS A 314 8.03 -9.13 -7.35
C LYS A 314 7.54 -10.41 -6.68
N ALA A 315 6.37 -10.37 -6.05
CA ALA A 315 5.70 -11.53 -5.43
C ALA A 315 4.22 -11.25 -5.24
N GLU A 316 3.45 -12.25 -4.96
CA GLU A 316 2.05 -12.13 -4.57
C GLU A 316 1.72 -13.05 -3.40
N MET A 317 0.89 -12.54 -2.49
CA MET A 317 0.49 -13.25 -1.28
C MET A 317 -1.01 -13.12 -1.04
N ILE A 318 -1.58 -14.12 -0.37
CA ILE A 318 -2.78 -13.97 0.44
C ILE A 318 -2.33 -14.09 1.88
N ILE A 319 -2.51 -13.04 2.65
CA ILE A 319 -2.12 -12.99 4.05
C ILE A 319 -3.32 -12.70 4.93
N GLY A 320 -3.22 -13.08 6.19
CA GLY A 320 -4.16 -12.72 7.22
C GLY A 320 -3.49 -12.56 8.57
N GLN A 321 -4.21 -11.90 9.48
CA GLN A 321 -3.71 -11.71 10.84
C GLN A 321 -4.84 -11.67 11.86
N PHE A 322 -4.53 -12.12 13.07
CA PHE A 322 -5.40 -11.98 14.23
C PHE A 322 -4.60 -12.15 15.54
N ALA A 323 -5.21 -11.76 16.65
CA ALA A 323 -4.69 -12.06 17.99
C ALA A 323 -5.71 -12.89 18.76
N SER A 324 -5.23 -13.84 19.59
CA SER A 324 -6.07 -14.72 20.38
C SER A 324 -5.45 -14.99 21.74
N ALA A 325 -6.29 -15.26 22.76
CA ALA A 325 -5.80 -15.73 24.06
C ALA A 325 -5.00 -17.03 23.89
N ASN A 326 -3.90 -17.18 24.62
CA ASN A 326 -2.95 -18.29 24.44
C ASN A 326 -3.60 -19.68 24.47
N GLU A 327 -4.65 -19.86 25.27
CA GLU A 327 -5.39 -21.11 25.40
C GLU A 327 -6.32 -21.38 24.20
N LYS A 328 -6.63 -20.37 23.39
CA LYS A 328 -7.58 -20.43 22.28
C LYS A 328 -6.92 -20.49 20.91
N VAL A 329 -5.60 -20.30 20.83
CA VAL A 329 -4.86 -20.20 19.55
C VAL A 329 -5.07 -21.44 18.68
N GLY A 330 -4.96 -22.64 19.26
CA GLY A 330 -5.10 -23.90 18.52
C GLY A 330 -6.48 -24.04 17.87
N GLU A 331 -7.56 -23.72 18.61
CA GLU A 331 -8.92 -23.71 18.09
C GLU A 331 -9.09 -22.66 17.00
N ALA A 332 -8.54 -21.45 17.19
CA ALA A 332 -8.65 -20.37 16.20
C ALA A 332 -7.96 -20.75 14.88
N ILE A 333 -6.75 -21.31 14.93
CA ILE A 333 -6.02 -21.81 13.74
C ILE A 333 -6.85 -22.88 13.03
N GLN A 334 -7.40 -23.85 13.77
CA GLN A 334 -8.21 -24.92 13.18
C GLN A 334 -9.45 -24.35 12.44
N VAL A 335 -10.16 -23.40 13.06
CA VAL A 335 -11.33 -22.76 12.41
C VAL A 335 -10.93 -22.01 11.15
N VAL A 336 -9.77 -21.34 11.12
CA VAL A 336 -9.26 -20.68 9.92
C VAL A 336 -8.97 -21.72 8.82
N GLN A 337 -8.32 -22.82 9.15
CA GLN A 337 -8.02 -23.90 8.21
C GLN A 337 -9.30 -24.56 7.67
N ASP A 338 -10.29 -24.80 8.53
CA ASP A 338 -11.57 -25.40 8.14
C ASP A 338 -12.33 -24.48 7.17
N GLU A 339 -12.40 -23.16 7.44
CA GLU A 339 -13.07 -22.21 6.54
C GLU A 339 -12.31 -22.04 5.23
N TRP A 340 -10.97 -22.11 5.26
CA TRP A 340 -10.15 -22.09 4.05
C TRP A 340 -10.42 -23.31 3.18
N ALA A 341 -10.42 -24.51 3.78
CA ALA A 341 -10.71 -25.77 3.11
C ALA A 341 -12.15 -25.82 2.57
N LYS A 342 -13.11 -25.35 3.36
CA LYS A 342 -14.50 -25.26 2.96
C LYS A 342 -14.69 -24.34 1.76
N MET A 343 -14.06 -23.17 1.77
CA MET A 343 -14.13 -22.24 0.65
C MET A 343 -13.43 -22.80 -0.60
N ALA A 344 -12.31 -23.50 -0.45
CA ALA A 344 -11.63 -24.17 -1.57
C ALA A 344 -12.49 -25.26 -2.21
N THR A 345 -13.30 -25.99 -1.44
CA THR A 345 -14.10 -27.13 -1.92
C THR A 345 -15.53 -26.77 -2.34
N GLU A 346 -16.19 -25.92 -1.55
CA GLU A 346 -17.60 -25.55 -1.75
C GLU A 346 -17.76 -24.20 -2.50
N GLY A 347 -16.70 -23.35 -2.43
CA GLY A 347 -16.74 -22.00 -2.96
C GLY A 347 -17.59 -21.06 -2.10
N VAL A 348 -18.25 -20.11 -2.78
CA VAL A 348 -19.12 -19.10 -2.17
C VAL A 348 -20.57 -19.34 -2.57
N THR A 349 -21.52 -18.77 -1.83
CA THR A 349 -22.95 -18.81 -2.20
C THR A 349 -23.30 -17.67 -3.16
N ALA A 350 -24.44 -17.77 -3.83
CA ALA A 350 -24.95 -16.72 -4.71
C ALA A 350 -25.26 -15.43 -3.94
N GLU A 351 -25.75 -15.57 -2.69
CA GLU A 351 -26.07 -14.46 -1.80
C GLU A 351 -24.80 -13.71 -1.35
N GLU A 352 -23.74 -14.43 -0.97
CA GLU A 352 -22.44 -13.82 -0.60
C GLU A 352 -21.85 -13.07 -1.80
N LEU A 353 -21.89 -13.67 -3.00
CA LEU A 353 -21.42 -13.02 -4.22
C LEU A 353 -22.20 -11.73 -4.51
N ALA A 354 -23.54 -11.79 -4.50
CA ALA A 354 -24.38 -10.64 -4.78
C ALA A 354 -24.17 -9.51 -3.77
N ALA A 355 -24.15 -9.82 -2.48
CA ALA A 355 -23.92 -8.85 -1.41
C ALA A 355 -22.52 -8.20 -1.51
N THR A 356 -21.51 -8.99 -1.87
CA THR A 356 -20.13 -8.48 -2.01
C THR A 356 -19.98 -7.60 -3.23
N LYS A 357 -20.55 -7.97 -4.38
CA LYS A 357 -20.59 -7.10 -5.56
C LYS A 357 -21.25 -5.77 -5.27
N THR A 358 -22.44 -5.78 -4.66
CA THR A 358 -23.17 -4.56 -4.26
C THR A 358 -22.30 -3.64 -3.38
N TYR A 359 -21.60 -4.21 -2.41
CA TYR A 359 -20.69 -3.44 -1.55
C TYR A 359 -19.51 -2.86 -2.32
N LEU A 360 -18.80 -3.69 -3.10
CA LEU A 360 -17.60 -3.28 -3.82
C LEU A 360 -17.87 -2.23 -4.90
N THR A 361 -19.00 -2.33 -5.59
CA THR A 361 -19.39 -1.36 -6.63
C THR A 361 -19.97 -0.09 -6.02
N GLY A 362 -20.76 -0.21 -4.96
CA GLY A 362 -21.39 0.93 -4.29
C GLY A 362 -20.42 1.79 -3.49
N SER A 363 -19.37 1.20 -2.89
CA SER A 363 -18.37 1.94 -2.11
C SER A 363 -17.27 2.56 -2.95
N TYR A 364 -17.07 2.11 -4.18
CA TYR A 364 -15.94 2.54 -5.02
C TYR A 364 -15.93 4.05 -5.34
N PRO A 365 -17.05 4.70 -5.68
CA PRO A 365 -17.06 6.14 -5.93
C PRO A 365 -16.60 6.99 -4.75
N LEU A 366 -16.77 6.51 -3.50
CA LEU A 366 -16.33 7.21 -2.30
C LEU A 366 -14.80 7.35 -2.19
N ARG A 367 -14.05 6.59 -3.00
CA ARG A 367 -12.58 6.70 -3.06
C ARG A 367 -12.10 7.97 -3.78
N PHE A 368 -12.99 8.68 -4.44
CA PHE A 368 -12.66 9.88 -5.22
C PHE A 368 -13.18 11.15 -4.53
N ASP A 369 -13.15 11.16 -3.20
CA ASP A 369 -13.56 12.33 -2.41
C ASP A 369 -12.33 13.18 -2.05
N GLY A 370 -12.28 14.39 -2.67
CA GLY A 370 -11.21 15.35 -2.47
C GLY A 370 -9.93 15.13 -3.31
N ASN A 371 -9.27 16.24 -3.68
CA ASN A 371 -8.15 16.27 -4.62
C ASN A 371 -6.98 15.37 -4.18
N GLY A 372 -6.61 15.37 -2.89
CA GLY A 372 -5.53 14.52 -2.38
C GLY A 372 -5.82 13.03 -2.56
N GLN A 373 -7.07 12.60 -2.28
CA GLN A 373 -7.46 11.21 -2.45
C GLN A 373 -7.54 10.80 -3.91
N ILE A 374 -8.04 11.71 -4.77
CA ILE A 374 -8.07 11.50 -6.23
C ILE A 374 -6.64 11.27 -6.73
N ALA A 375 -5.70 12.17 -6.43
CA ALA A 375 -4.31 12.03 -6.87
C ALA A 375 -3.68 10.70 -6.39
N LYS A 376 -3.92 10.28 -5.13
CA LYS A 376 -3.46 8.99 -4.60
C LYS A 376 -4.05 7.79 -5.36
N VAL A 377 -5.33 7.81 -5.68
CA VAL A 377 -5.97 6.74 -6.47
C VAL A 377 -5.35 6.66 -7.85
N LEU A 378 -5.16 7.82 -8.51
CA LEU A 378 -4.60 7.85 -9.86
C LEU A 378 -3.16 7.38 -9.93
N VAL A 379 -2.30 7.76 -8.98
CA VAL A 379 -0.92 7.28 -8.96
C VAL A 379 -0.85 5.80 -8.60
N GLY A 380 -1.71 5.32 -7.70
CA GLY A 380 -1.86 3.90 -7.40
C GLY A 380 -2.29 3.08 -8.61
N MET A 381 -3.25 3.58 -9.42
CA MET A 381 -3.63 2.93 -10.68
C MET A 381 -2.45 2.81 -11.65
N GLN A 382 -1.62 3.84 -11.76
CA GLN A 382 -0.43 3.80 -12.60
C GLN A 382 0.62 2.81 -12.09
N MET A 383 0.83 2.74 -10.76
CA MET A 383 1.75 1.78 -10.13
C MET A 383 1.35 0.32 -10.39
N GLU A 384 0.05 0.06 -10.48
CA GLU A 384 -0.53 -1.26 -10.79
C GLU A 384 -0.68 -1.50 -12.31
N ASP A 385 -0.10 -0.64 -13.14
CA ASP A 385 -0.16 -0.70 -14.62
C ASP A 385 -1.61 -0.77 -15.17
N LEU A 386 -2.59 -0.15 -14.45
CA LEU A 386 -3.99 -0.13 -14.85
C LEU A 386 -4.24 0.93 -15.92
N PRO A 387 -5.20 0.68 -16.84
CA PRO A 387 -5.55 1.64 -17.86
C PRO A 387 -6.24 2.89 -17.26
N ILE A 388 -6.14 4.02 -17.95
CA ILE A 388 -6.66 5.31 -17.48
C ILE A 388 -8.19 5.30 -17.25
N ASP A 389 -8.91 4.47 -17.99
CA ASP A 389 -10.36 4.29 -17.87
C ASP A 389 -10.76 3.27 -16.79
N TYR A 390 -9.80 2.71 -16.07
CA TYR A 390 -10.08 1.74 -15.01
C TYR A 390 -11.05 2.29 -13.94
N ALA A 391 -10.94 3.56 -13.61
CA ALA A 391 -11.84 4.21 -12.65
C ALA A 391 -13.32 4.06 -13.04
N VAL A 392 -13.61 4.04 -14.35
CA VAL A 392 -14.96 3.90 -14.91
C VAL A 392 -15.32 2.43 -15.17
N THR A 393 -14.37 1.64 -15.66
CA THR A 393 -14.62 0.26 -16.11
C THR A 393 -14.58 -0.80 -15.01
N ARG A 394 -13.94 -0.49 -13.85
CA ARG A 394 -13.75 -1.44 -12.75
C ARG A 394 -15.05 -2.09 -12.25
N ASN A 395 -16.10 -1.31 -12.07
CA ASN A 395 -17.37 -1.84 -11.53
C ASN A 395 -18.01 -2.83 -12.50
N ALA A 396 -17.95 -2.58 -13.81
CA ALA A 396 -18.42 -3.54 -14.81
C ALA A 396 -17.61 -4.86 -14.76
N GLN A 397 -16.30 -4.80 -14.50
CA GLN A 397 -15.47 -6.00 -14.34
C GLN A 397 -15.85 -6.79 -13.07
N ILE A 398 -16.15 -6.12 -11.95
CA ILE A 398 -16.69 -6.76 -10.73
C ILE A 398 -18.03 -7.40 -11.02
N ASP A 399 -18.94 -6.71 -11.73
CA ASP A 399 -20.28 -7.22 -12.03
C ASP A 399 -20.24 -8.40 -13.00
N ALA A 400 -19.25 -8.48 -13.87
CA ALA A 400 -19.08 -9.58 -14.82
C ALA A 400 -18.65 -10.90 -14.18
N VAL A 401 -18.03 -10.89 -12.99
CA VAL A 401 -17.58 -12.11 -12.30
C VAL A 401 -18.78 -13.03 -11.99
N THR A 402 -18.73 -14.26 -12.42
CA THR A 402 -19.79 -15.24 -12.16
C THR A 402 -19.53 -16.08 -10.91
N LEU A 403 -20.55 -16.78 -10.43
CA LEU A 403 -20.41 -17.71 -9.31
C LEU A 403 -19.42 -18.85 -9.65
N ASP A 404 -19.47 -19.33 -10.90
CA ASP A 404 -18.58 -20.38 -11.37
C ASP A 404 -17.12 -19.91 -11.45
N ASP A 405 -16.87 -18.64 -11.80
CA ASP A 405 -15.52 -18.07 -11.78
C ASP A 405 -14.95 -18.07 -10.37
N VAL A 406 -15.71 -17.61 -9.38
CA VAL A 406 -15.26 -17.58 -7.97
C VAL A 406 -15.04 -19.00 -7.45
N LYS A 407 -15.92 -19.96 -7.75
CA LYS A 407 -15.77 -21.37 -7.34
C LYS A 407 -14.55 -22.03 -7.97
N ARG A 408 -14.38 -21.85 -9.27
CA ARG A 408 -13.21 -22.36 -10.01
C ARG A 408 -11.92 -21.79 -9.46
N LEU A 409 -11.90 -20.48 -9.20
CA LEU A 409 -10.74 -19.82 -8.62
C LEU A 409 -10.48 -20.28 -7.19
N ALA A 410 -11.49 -20.40 -6.35
CA ALA A 410 -11.33 -20.86 -4.97
C ALA A 410 -10.61 -22.23 -4.93
N ALA A 411 -11.03 -23.17 -5.78
CA ALA A 411 -10.38 -24.48 -5.89
C ALA A 411 -8.95 -24.40 -6.46
N ARG A 412 -8.63 -23.41 -7.29
CA ARG A 412 -7.28 -23.21 -7.84
C ARG A 412 -6.34 -22.52 -6.85
N LEU A 413 -6.84 -21.48 -6.17
CA LEU A 413 -6.03 -20.53 -5.42
C LEU A 413 -5.86 -20.93 -3.96
N LEU A 414 -6.93 -21.37 -3.31
CA LEU A 414 -6.90 -21.71 -1.89
C LEU A 414 -6.34 -23.12 -1.69
N THR A 415 -5.16 -23.19 -1.08
CA THR A 415 -4.47 -24.46 -0.82
C THR A 415 -4.32 -24.62 0.70
N PRO A 416 -5.25 -25.30 1.39
CA PRO A 416 -5.24 -25.40 2.87
C PRO A 416 -3.91 -25.93 3.42
N ASP A 417 -3.33 -26.92 2.76
CA ASP A 417 -2.06 -27.52 3.16
C ASP A 417 -0.84 -26.60 2.97
N ALA A 418 -0.99 -25.53 2.20
CA ALA A 418 0.07 -24.53 1.99
C ALA A 418 0.00 -23.35 2.99
N LEU A 419 -1.06 -23.27 3.81
CA LEU A 419 -1.16 -22.22 4.82
C LEU A 419 -0.07 -22.37 5.87
N ARG A 420 0.77 -21.33 5.99
CA ARG A 420 1.71 -21.18 7.10
C ARG A 420 1.14 -20.22 8.12
N PHE A 421 1.22 -20.61 9.40
CA PHE A 421 0.90 -19.76 10.54
C PHE A 421 2.18 -19.44 11.30
N VAL A 422 2.47 -18.17 11.49
CA VAL A 422 3.53 -17.70 12.39
C VAL A 422 2.85 -17.14 13.63
N VAL A 423 3.13 -17.76 14.76
CA VAL A 423 2.52 -17.47 16.07
C VAL A 423 3.60 -16.88 16.97
N VAL A 424 3.43 -15.62 17.38
CA VAL A 424 4.31 -14.96 18.35
C VAL A 424 3.55 -14.82 19.66
N GLY A 425 3.97 -15.56 20.67
CA GLY A 425 3.28 -15.68 21.95
C GLY A 425 3.65 -16.96 22.70
N GLN A 426 2.80 -17.33 23.65
CA GLN A 426 2.92 -18.57 24.42
C GLN A 426 1.65 -19.45 24.28
N PRO A 427 1.35 -19.91 23.05
CA PRO A 427 0.12 -20.64 22.79
C PRO A 427 0.13 -21.99 23.50
N VAL A 428 -1.00 -22.35 24.15
CA VAL A 428 -1.13 -23.62 24.86
C VAL A 428 -1.44 -24.74 23.86
N GLY A 429 -0.62 -25.79 23.88
CA GLY A 429 -0.83 -26.98 23.04
C GLY A 429 -0.54 -26.80 21.56
N VAL A 430 0.00 -25.68 21.15
CA VAL A 430 0.45 -25.42 19.76
C VAL A 430 1.97 -25.44 19.72
N VAL A 431 2.52 -26.23 18.80
CA VAL A 431 3.96 -26.37 18.61
C VAL A 431 4.33 -26.14 17.14
N SER A 432 5.58 -25.74 16.89
CA SER A 432 6.08 -25.64 15.51
C SER A 432 6.03 -26.99 14.82
N THR A 433 5.63 -26.97 13.54
CA THR A 433 5.77 -28.10 12.61
C THR A 433 7.05 -27.94 11.82
N GLU A 434 7.63 -29.03 11.34
CA GLU A 434 8.82 -29.01 10.47
C GLU A 434 8.55 -28.42 9.09
#